data_1fd295284d062651fa38757593e2d159
#
_entry.id   1fd295284d062651fa38757593e2d159
#
_cell.length_a   1.000
_cell.length_b   1.000
_cell.length_c   1.000
_cell.angle_alpha   90.00
_cell.angle_beta   90.00
_cell.angle_gamma   90.00
#
_symmetry.space_group_name_H-M   'P 1'
#
loop_
_entity.id
_entity.type
_entity.pdbx_description
1 polymer ?
#
loop_
_entity_poly.entity_id
_entity_poly.type
_entity_poly.pdbx_seq_one_letter_code
_entity_poly.pdbx_strand_id
1 'polypeptide(L)'
;MKFDAKMLTLYAVTDRSWLHGRTLAEVVEEVILGGATMVQLREKDKTPDEILASAREIAPVCKKYGVPFIMNDSIELARAAGADGVHLGQSDVPGDNVRELAGDLILGLSANTVESAKRAQALGADYLGVGAVFGTTTKHDARHLSPEALREITSAVDVPVVAIGGIHADNILQLTGCGMQGAAVVSALFAQDDPRQAARDLRHKAERMRQEDESNENN
;
A
#
# COMPACT_ATOMS: atom_id res chain seq x y z
N MET A 1 14.36 4.01 -7.59
CA MET A 1 13.25 4.13 -8.60
C MET A 1 12.54 5.46 -8.41
N LYS A 2 12.05 6.13 -9.49
CA LYS A 2 11.24 7.36 -9.33
C LYS A 2 9.78 6.95 -9.09
N PHE A 3 9.13 7.58 -8.12
CA PHE A 3 7.72 7.33 -7.82
C PHE A 3 6.80 7.81 -8.96
N ASP A 4 5.75 7.03 -9.25
CA ASP A 4 4.65 7.35 -10.16
C ASP A 4 3.34 6.93 -9.47
N ALA A 5 2.33 7.79 -9.48
CA ALA A 5 1.03 7.53 -8.84
C ALA A 5 0.36 6.24 -9.33
N LYS A 6 0.62 5.80 -10.56
CA LYS A 6 0.13 4.52 -11.10
C LYS A 6 0.63 3.29 -10.34
N MET A 7 1.73 3.42 -9.60
CA MET A 7 2.23 2.35 -8.72
C MET A 7 1.24 2.03 -7.60
N LEU A 8 0.34 2.95 -7.26
CA LEU A 8 -0.68 2.77 -6.21
C LEU A 8 -1.95 2.04 -6.70
N THR A 9 -2.10 1.76 -8.00
CA THR A 9 -3.35 1.20 -8.56
C THR A 9 -3.79 -0.08 -7.84
N LEU A 10 -2.88 -1.04 -7.67
CA LEU A 10 -3.09 -2.23 -6.83
C LEU A 10 -1.85 -2.48 -5.98
N TYR A 11 -1.91 -2.09 -4.74
CA TYR A 11 -0.80 -2.17 -3.80
C TYR A 11 -0.97 -3.39 -2.89
N ALA A 12 -0.18 -4.43 -3.11
CA ALA A 12 -0.20 -5.66 -2.33
C ALA A 12 0.61 -5.48 -1.05
N VAL A 13 -0.01 -5.72 0.11
CA VAL A 13 0.67 -5.75 1.41
C VAL A 13 0.70 -7.18 1.92
N THR A 14 1.89 -7.73 2.16
CA THR A 14 2.07 -9.15 2.47
C THR A 14 1.53 -9.54 3.85
N ASP A 15 1.08 -10.78 3.94
CA ASP A 15 0.78 -11.45 5.21
C ASP A 15 1.03 -12.96 5.07
N ARG A 16 1.81 -13.53 6.00
CA ARG A 16 2.17 -14.96 5.98
C ARG A 16 1.10 -15.88 6.54
N SER A 17 0.04 -15.34 7.15
CA SER A 17 -0.98 -16.15 7.82
C SER A 17 -1.74 -17.10 6.88
N TRP A 18 -1.73 -16.81 5.58
CA TRP A 18 -2.53 -17.54 4.57
C TRP A 18 -1.70 -18.19 3.44
N LEU A 19 -0.44 -18.52 3.68
CA LEU A 19 0.41 -19.11 2.63
C LEU A 19 0.02 -20.55 2.25
N HIS A 20 -0.69 -21.28 3.11
CA HIS A 20 -1.16 -22.65 2.84
C HIS A 20 -0.08 -23.59 2.30
N GLY A 21 1.13 -23.52 2.87
CA GLY A 21 2.27 -24.35 2.49
C GLY A 21 3.09 -23.82 1.30
N ARG A 22 2.69 -22.71 0.67
CA ARG A 22 3.47 -21.99 -0.34
C ARG A 22 4.52 -21.09 0.33
N THR A 23 5.55 -20.72 -0.40
CA THR A 23 6.50 -19.67 0.02
C THR A 23 5.86 -18.28 -0.19
N LEU A 24 6.37 -17.28 0.52
CA LEU A 24 5.92 -15.90 0.30
C LEU A 24 6.27 -15.42 -1.11
N ALA A 25 7.42 -15.84 -1.64
CA ALA A 25 7.85 -15.52 -3.00
C ALA A 25 6.87 -16.04 -4.06
N GLU A 26 6.41 -17.30 -3.93
CA GLU A 26 5.42 -17.87 -4.86
C GLU A 26 4.11 -17.09 -4.85
N VAL A 27 3.59 -16.74 -3.67
CA VAL A 27 2.33 -15.97 -3.59
C VAL A 27 2.51 -14.55 -4.09
N VAL A 28 3.63 -13.88 -3.79
CA VAL A 28 3.96 -12.54 -4.30
C VAL A 28 4.09 -12.58 -5.83
N GLU A 29 4.73 -13.61 -6.40
CA GLU A 29 4.84 -13.75 -7.86
C GLU A 29 3.45 -13.88 -8.51
N GLU A 30 2.56 -14.71 -7.96
CA GLU A 30 1.19 -14.85 -8.45
C GLU A 30 0.40 -13.53 -8.37
N VAL A 31 0.53 -12.80 -7.28
CA VAL A 31 -0.12 -11.49 -7.09
C VAL A 31 0.41 -10.47 -8.11
N ILE A 32 1.70 -10.43 -8.38
CA ILE A 32 2.32 -9.58 -9.41
C ILE A 32 1.84 -9.96 -10.81
N LEU A 33 1.82 -11.26 -11.15
CA LEU A 33 1.31 -11.75 -12.42
C LEU A 33 -0.19 -11.49 -12.61
N GLY A 34 -0.94 -11.34 -11.52
CA GLY A 34 -2.32 -10.88 -11.49
C GLY A 34 -2.49 -9.38 -11.69
N GLY A 35 -1.42 -8.58 -11.57
CA GLY A 35 -1.46 -7.14 -11.86
C GLY A 35 -1.20 -6.22 -10.68
N ALA A 36 -0.65 -6.72 -9.56
CA ALA A 36 -0.18 -5.83 -8.51
C ALA A 36 0.92 -4.88 -9.04
N THR A 37 0.82 -3.62 -8.66
CA THR A 37 1.67 -2.53 -9.15
C THR A 37 2.71 -2.06 -8.14
N MET A 38 2.58 -2.50 -6.90
CA MET A 38 3.50 -2.25 -5.79
C MET A 38 3.37 -3.38 -4.77
N VAL A 39 4.45 -3.77 -4.12
CA VAL A 39 4.46 -4.79 -3.07
C VAL A 39 5.09 -4.23 -1.81
N GLN A 40 4.42 -4.38 -0.67
CA GLN A 40 4.96 -4.04 0.65
C GLN A 40 5.21 -5.30 1.46
N LEU A 41 6.44 -5.47 1.94
CA LEU A 41 6.74 -6.46 2.95
C LEU A 41 6.32 -5.95 4.32
N ARG A 42 5.32 -6.61 4.91
CA ARG A 42 4.86 -6.36 6.26
C ARG A 42 4.96 -7.64 7.07
N GLU A 43 5.91 -7.67 8.00
CA GLU A 43 6.10 -8.76 8.96
C GLU A 43 5.87 -8.20 10.37
N LYS A 44 4.88 -8.76 11.07
CA LYS A 44 4.63 -8.43 12.47
C LYS A 44 5.33 -9.43 13.38
N ASP A 45 5.72 -8.95 14.54
CA ASP A 45 6.29 -9.77 15.62
C ASP A 45 7.54 -10.57 15.18
N LYS A 46 8.31 -10.02 14.22
CA LYS A 46 9.53 -10.58 13.67
C LYS A 46 10.76 -9.76 14.06
N THR A 47 11.87 -10.45 14.25
CA THR A 47 13.17 -9.79 14.45
C THR A 47 13.66 -9.12 13.15
N PRO A 48 14.57 -8.12 13.23
CA PRO A 48 15.17 -7.52 12.03
C PRO A 48 15.78 -8.53 11.07
N ASP A 49 16.45 -9.57 11.59
CA ASP A 49 17.07 -10.62 10.77
C ASP A 49 16.03 -11.47 10.03
N GLU A 50 14.90 -11.79 10.67
CA GLU A 50 13.79 -12.51 10.04
C GLU A 50 13.12 -11.65 8.96
N ILE A 51 12.94 -10.33 9.21
CA ILE A 51 12.41 -9.40 8.21
C ILE A 51 13.33 -9.32 7.00
N LEU A 52 14.65 -9.20 7.23
CA LEU A 52 15.63 -9.19 6.14
C LEU A 52 15.69 -10.53 5.40
N ALA A 53 15.47 -11.65 6.07
CA ALA A 53 15.35 -12.96 5.41
C ALA A 53 14.11 -12.99 4.48
N SER A 54 12.97 -12.51 4.95
CA SER A 54 11.75 -12.36 4.13
C SER A 54 11.97 -11.41 2.95
N ALA A 55 12.68 -10.30 3.17
CA ALA A 55 13.02 -9.37 2.10
C ALA A 55 13.88 -10.02 1.00
N ARG A 56 14.88 -10.84 1.38
CA ARG A 56 15.69 -11.60 0.42
C ARG A 56 14.88 -12.61 -0.38
N GLU A 57 13.77 -13.09 0.16
CA GLU A 57 12.86 -14.02 -0.51
C GLU A 57 12.08 -13.32 -1.62
N ILE A 58 11.54 -12.10 -1.38
CA ILE A 58 10.61 -11.44 -2.32
C ILE A 58 11.23 -10.34 -3.18
N ALA A 59 12.31 -9.66 -2.74
CA ALA A 59 12.92 -8.58 -3.52
C ALA A 59 13.36 -9.00 -4.93
N PRO A 60 13.94 -10.21 -5.14
CA PRO A 60 14.28 -10.70 -6.48
C PRO A 60 13.04 -10.86 -7.37
N VAL A 61 11.90 -11.26 -6.81
CA VAL A 61 10.63 -11.40 -7.54
C VAL A 61 10.14 -10.03 -7.99
N CYS A 62 10.06 -9.05 -7.08
CA CYS A 62 9.68 -7.69 -7.40
C CYS A 62 10.58 -7.09 -8.50
N LYS A 63 11.89 -7.26 -8.36
CA LYS A 63 12.88 -6.80 -9.36
C LYS A 63 12.69 -7.46 -10.73
N LYS A 64 12.44 -8.77 -10.78
CA LYS A 64 12.21 -9.53 -12.03
C LYS A 64 11.08 -8.92 -12.86
N TYR A 65 10.03 -8.45 -12.21
CA TYR A 65 8.85 -7.89 -12.86
C TYR A 65 8.81 -6.35 -12.89
N GLY A 66 9.82 -5.68 -12.35
CA GLY A 66 9.89 -4.21 -12.30
C GLY A 66 8.83 -3.58 -11.39
N VAL A 67 8.34 -4.32 -10.39
CA VAL A 67 7.36 -3.86 -9.41
C VAL A 67 8.09 -3.30 -8.20
N PRO A 68 7.79 -2.06 -7.73
CA PRO A 68 8.42 -1.48 -6.56
C PRO A 68 8.26 -2.35 -5.30
N PHE A 69 9.36 -2.54 -4.59
CA PHE A 69 9.42 -3.22 -3.31
C PHE A 69 9.51 -2.22 -2.16
N ILE A 70 8.52 -2.22 -1.28
CA ILE A 70 8.39 -1.30 -0.15
C ILE A 70 8.58 -2.05 1.17
N MET A 71 9.40 -1.52 2.06
CA MET A 71 9.55 -2.02 3.43
C MET A 71 8.54 -1.32 4.35
N ASN A 72 7.93 -2.07 5.26
CA ASN A 72 7.05 -1.50 6.29
C ASN A 72 7.85 -1.06 7.52
N ASP A 73 7.49 0.07 8.12
CA ASP A 73 7.85 0.62 9.43
C ASP A 73 9.34 0.99 9.69
N SER A 74 10.30 0.60 8.84
CA SER A 74 11.73 0.87 9.11
C SER A 74 12.52 1.33 7.89
N ILE A 75 13.04 2.56 7.94
CA ILE A 75 13.96 3.12 6.95
C ILE A 75 15.28 2.32 6.91
N GLU A 76 15.77 1.90 8.06
CA GLU A 76 17.03 1.16 8.19
C GLU A 76 16.92 -0.21 7.51
N LEU A 77 15.82 -0.94 7.76
CA LEU A 77 15.57 -2.22 7.11
C LEU A 77 15.29 -2.07 5.61
N ALA A 78 14.62 -0.98 5.19
CA ALA A 78 14.44 -0.68 3.78
C ALA A 78 15.77 -0.55 3.05
N ARG A 79 16.72 0.19 3.63
CA ARG A 79 18.08 0.34 3.08
C ARG A 79 18.86 -0.96 3.10
N ALA A 80 18.83 -1.69 4.21
CA ALA A 80 19.53 -2.97 4.35
C ALA A 80 19.01 -4.03 3.38
N ALA A 81 17.72 -4.00 3.06
CA ALA A 81 17.07 -4.89 2.10
C ALA A 81 17.24 -4.45 0.64
N GLY A 82 17.73 -3.22 0.38
CA GLY A 82 17.75 -2.64 -0.96
C GLY A 82 16.36 -2.41 -1.53
N ALA A 83 15.39 -2.07 -0.66
CA ALA A 83 14.03 -1.75 -1.07
C ALA A 83 13.98 -0.45 -1.88
N ASP A 84 12.97 -0.31 -2.74
CA ASP A 84 12.72 0.91 -3.51
C ASP A 84 12.10 2.02 -2.64
N GLY A 85 11.47 1.65 -1.51
CA GLY A 85 10.83 2.60 -0.63
C GLY A 85 10.51 2.04 0.76
N VAL A 86 9.91 2.90 1.57
CA VAL A 86 9.46 2.60 2.93
C VAL A 86 8.06 3.17 3.13
N HIS A 87 7.21 2.45 3.86
CA HIS A 87 5.93 2.95 4.34
C HIS A 87 5.92 2.99 5.86
N LEU A 88 5.67 4.17 6.44
CA LEU A 88 5.67 4.38 7.88
C LEU A 88 4.26 4.65 8.41
N GLY A 89 3.90 3.99 9.50
CA GLY A 89 2.77 4.37 10.33
C GLY A 89 3.04 5.69 11.07
N GLN A 90 1.99 6.32 11.60
CA GLN A 90 2.14 7.61 12.31
C GLN A 90 3.07 7.53 13.53
N SER A 91 3.10 6.37 14.22
CA SER A 91 4.00 6.09 15.36
C SER A 91 5.44 5.81 14.95
N ASP A 92 5.67 5.46 13.68
CA ASP A 92 6.96 4.99 13.19
C ASP A 92 7.77 6.11 12.53
N VAL A 93 7.16 7.30 12.40
CA VAL A 93 7.83 8.50 11.89
C VAL A 93 8.85 9.00 12.91
N PRO A 94 10.15 8.97 12.59
CA PRO A 94 11.21 9.26 13.58
C PRO A 94 11.30 10.75 13.96
N GLY A 95 10.67 11.64 13.19
CA GLY A 95 10.68 13.08 13.40
C GLY A 95 10.42 13.87 12.11
N ASP A 96 10.53 15.20 12.21
CA ASP A 96 10.24 16.09 11.08
C ASP A 96 11.27 16.01 9.94
N ASN A 97 12.43 15.40 10.19
CA ASN A 97 13.47 15.14 9.20
C ASN A 97 13.32 13.79 8.47
N VAL A 98 12.15 13.16 8.54
CA VAL A 98 11.90 11.83 7.96
C VAL A 98 12.23 11.76 6.45
N ARG A 99 11.96 12.82 5.68
CA ARG A 99 12.33 12.88 4.26
C ARG A 99 13.83 12.83 4.04
N GLU A 100 14.60 13.56 4.85
CA GLU A 100 16.06 13.52 4.80
C GLU A 100 16.59 12.12 5.17
N LEU A 101 16.04 11.53 6.22
CA LEU A 101 16.37 10.16 6.63
C LEU A 101 16.01 9.11 5.58
N ALA A 102 14.89 9.25 4.87
CA ALA A 102 14.51 8.34 3.78
C ALA A 102 15.41 8.53 2.53
N GLY A 103 15.93 9.75 2.29
CA GLY A 103 16.77 10.04 1.15
C GLY A 103 16.04 9.78 -0.18
N ASP A 104 16.60 8.93 -1.05
CA ASP A 104 16.04 8.59 -2.37
C ASP A 104 14.97 7.48 -2.34
N LEU A 105 14.64 6.94 -1.14
CA LEU A 105 13.56 5.97 -1.01
C LEU A 105 12.19 6.62 -1.31
N ILE A 106 11.32 5.88 -1.97
CA ILE A 106 9.89 6.23 -2.03
C ILE A 106 9.36 6.24 -0.59
N LEU A 107 8.78 7.37 -0.16
CA LEU A 107 8.27 7.55 1.21
C LEU A 107 6.75 7.55 1.22
N GLY A 108 6.16 6.48 1.74
CA GLY A 108 4.74 6.41 2.05
C GLY A 108 4.49 6.70 3.53
N LEU A 109 3.48 7.50 3.83
CA LEU A 109 3.05 7.78 5.21
C LEU A 109 1.57 7.46 5.40
N SER A 110 1.23 6.89 6.57
CA SER A 110 -0.16 6.62 6.95
C SER A 110 -0.84 7.90 7.46
N ALA A 111 -2.10 8.12 7.03
CA ALA A 111 -2.96 9.18 7.55
C ALA A 111 -4.38 8.67 7.75
N ASN A 112 -5.14 9.28 8.69
CA ASN A 112 -6.53 8.94 8.98
C ASN A 112 -7.39 10.17 9.32
N THR A 113 -6.83 11.36 9.23
CA THR A 113 -7.50 12.66 9.36
C THR A 113 -6.91 13.64 8.37
N VAL A 114 -7.63 14.71 8.05
CA VAL A 114 -7.14 15.82 7.23
C VAL A 114 -5.85 16.42 7.81
N GLU A 115 -5.79 16.57 9.13
CA GLU A 115 -4.62 17.11 9.82
C GLU A 115 -3.40 16.21 9.63
N SER A 116 -3.54 14.90 9.88
CA SER A 116 -2.44 13.95 9.69
C SER A 116 -2.00 13.83 8.24
N ALA A 117 -2.93 13.96 7.28
CA ALA A 117 -2.62 13.96 5.85
C ALA A 117 -1.80 15.20 5.44
N LYS A 118 -2.22 16.38 5.85
CA LYS A 118 -1.47 17.62 5.62
C LYS A 118 -0.08 17.60 6.25
N ARG A 119 0.03 17.06 7.48
CA ARG A 119 1.32 16.88 8.13
C ARG A 119 2.21 15.92 7.34
N ALA A 120 1.68 14.78 6.92
CA ALA A 120 2.44 13.79 6.14
C ALA A 120 2.91 14.36 4.80
N GLN A 121 2.08 15.15 4.10
CA GLN A 121 2.49 15.90 2.91
C GLN A 121 3.63 16.89 3.23
N ALA A 122 3.52 17.68 4.30
CA ALA A 122 4.55 18.63 4.72
C ALA A 122 5.87 17.94 5.09
N LEU A 123 5.82 16.71 5.57
CA LEU A 123 6.98 15.85 5.84
C LEU A 123 7.64 15.27 4.57
N GLY A 124 7.10 15.56 3.39
CA GLY A 124 7.65 15.15 2.10
C GLY A 124 7.31 13.73 1.69
N ALA A 125 6.14 13.21 2.09
CA ALA A 125 5.63 11.93 1.59
C ALA A 125 5.44 11.96 0.08
N ASP A 126 5.80 10.87 -0.60
CA ASP A 126 5.51 10.67 -2.02
C ASP A 126 4.07 10.20 -2.22
N TYR A 127 3.49 9.51 -1.23
CA TYR A 127 2.10 9.08 -1.22
C TYR A 127 1.59 8.89 0.21
N LEU A 128 0.26 8.88 0.36
CA LEU A 128 -0.40 8.59 1.63
C LEU A 128 -1.18 7.28 1.57
N GLY A 129 -1.08 6.48 2.63
CA GLY A 129 -1.96 5.35 2.89
C GLY A 129 -3.07 5.78 3.85
N VAL A 130 -4.33 5.82 3.38
CA VAL A 130 -5.46 6.32 4.15
C VAL A 130 -6.46 5.21 4.47
N GLY A 131 -6.79 5.03 5.73
CA GLY A 131 -7.70 3.98 6.18
C GLY A 131 -7.87 3.90 7.71
N ALA A 132 -8.69 2.94 8.17
CA ALA A 132 -9.33 1.84 7.42
C ALA A 132 -10.69 2.24 6.87
N VAL A 133 -10.94 1.97 5.57
CA VAL A 133 -12.16 2.43 4.89
C VAL A 133 -13.37 1.50 5.05
N PHE A 134 -13.18 0.17 5.25
CA PHE A 134 -14.25 -0.80 5.47
C PHE A 134 -14.08 -1.63 6.74
N GLY A 135 -13.28 -1.14 7.70
CA GLY A 135 -12.89 -1.94 8.86
C GLY A 135 -11.89 -3.05 8.46
N THR A 136 -11.15 -3.55 9.43
CA THR A 136 -10.13 -4.57 9.15
C THR A 136 -9.89 -5.42 10.39
N THR A 137 -9.68 -6.71 10.17
CA THR A 137 -9.21 -7.64 11.19
C THR A 137 -7.68 -7.70 11.28
N THR A 138 -6.99 -7.13 10.29
CA THR A 138 -5.52 -7.17 10.15
C THR A 138 -4.82 -6.14 11.03
N LYS A 139 -5.52 -5.05 11.42
CA LYS A 139 -5.01 -4.01 12.34
C LYS A 139 -6.11 -3.64 13.33
N HIS A 140 -5.95 -4.06 14.59
CA HIS A 140 -6.98 -3.95 15.64
C HIS A 140 -7.33 -2.51 16.04
N ASP A 141 -6.43 -1.54 15.84
CA ASP A 141 -6.60 -0.15 16.28
C ASP A 141 -7.08 0.80 15.17
N ALA A 142 -7.45 0.27 14.00
CA ALA A 142 -7.84 1.09 12.87
C ALA A 142 -9.27 1.64 13.05
N ARG A 143 -9.40 2.96 13.15
CA ARG A 143 -10.70 3.64 13.09
C ARG A 143 -11.29 3.48 11.68
N HIS A 144 -12.58 3.17 11.62
CA HIS A 144 -13.31 3.14 10.36
C HIS A 144 -13.46 4.56 9.82
N LEU A 145 -13.06 4.76 8.56
CA LEU A 145 -13.25 6.01 7.81
C LEU A 145 -14.44 5.86 6.85
N SER A 146 -15.38 6.81 6.90
CA SER A 146 -16.44 6.85 5.89
C SER A 146 -15.89 7.33 4.53
N PRO A 147 -16.60 7.05 3.41
CA PRO A 147 -16.23 7.59 2.10
C PRO A 147 -16.17 9.12 2.08
N GLU A 148 -17.02 9.81 2.86
CA GLU A 148 -17.01 11.27 3.00
C GLU A 148 -15.70 11.74 3.66
N ALA A 149 -15.31 11.12 4.77
CA ALA A 149 -14.07 11.46 5.46
C ALA A 149 -12.84 11.16 4.58
N LEU A 150 -12.87 10.07 3.79
CA LEU A 150 -11.83 9.80 2.80
C LEU A 150 -11.75 10.91 1.74
N ARG A 151 -12.90 11.36 1.23
CA ARG A 151 -12.98 12.44 0.24
C ARG A 151 -12.49 13.78 0.79
N GLU A 152 -12.78 14.08 2.06
CA GLU A 152 -12.24 15.26 2.74
C GLU A 152 -10.71 15.21 2.83
N ILE A 153 -10.14 14.03 3.13
CA ILE A 153 -8.70 13.85 3.22
C ILE A 153 -8.04 14.01 1.84
N THR A 154 -8.55 13.33 0.81
CA THR A 154 -7.97 13.39 -0.54
C THR A 154 -8.04 14.79 -1.13
N SER A 155 -9.14 15.52 -0.90
CA SER A 155 -9.30 16.91 -1.36
C SER A 155 -8.41 17.93 -0.60
N ALA A 156 -7.85 17.55 0.53
CA ALA A 156 -7.04 18.43 1.37
C ALA A 156 -5.53 18.38 1.10
N VAL A 157 -5.09 17.48 0.21
CA VAL A 157 -3.67 17.24 -0.11
C VAL A 157 -3.45 17.08 -1.61
N ASP A 158 -2.25 17.38 -2.08
CA ASP A 158 -1.85 17.25 -3.48
C ASP A 158 -1.12 15.93 -3.76
N VAL A 159 -0.62 15.26 -2.72
CA VAL A 159 0.09 13.99 -2.87
C VAL A 159 -0.90 12.84 -3.12
N PRO A 160 -0.54 11.88 -3.98
CA PRO A 160 -1.40 10.74 -4.29
C PRO A 160 -1.79 9.95 -3.04
N VAL A 161 -3.07 9.53 -2.99
CA VAL A 161 -3.62 8.75 -1.87
C VAL A 161 -3.98 7.35 -2.34
N VAL A 162 -3.62 6.33 -1.56
CA VAL A 162 -4.09 4.96 -1.68
C VAL A 162 -4.98 4.61 -0.47
N ALA A 163 -6.17 4.06 -0.73
CA ALA A 163 -7.04 3.59 0.35
C ALA A 163 -6.60 2.21 0.87
N ILE A 164 -6.77 1.99 2.18
CA ILE A 164 -6.47 0.71 2.81
C ILE A 164 -7.52 0.35 3.87
N GLY A 165 -7.68 -0.96 4.11
CA GLY A 165 -8.49 -1.51 5.20
C GLY A 165 -9.82 -2.08 4.72
N GLY A 166 -9.95 -3.41 4.77
CA GLY A 166 -11.16 -4.15 4.43
C GLY A 166 -11.58 -4.09 2.96
N ILE A 167 -10.71 -3.63 2.07
CA ILE A 167 -11.00 -3.52 0.63
C ILE A 167 -10.91 -4.90 -0.02
N HIS A 168 -11.92 -5.24 -0.81
CA HIS A 168 -12.00 -6.45 -1.63
C HIS A 168 -12.79 -6.19 -2.93
N ALA A 169 -12.84 -7.18 -3.81
CA ALA A 169 -13.44 -7.02 -5.12
C ALA A 169 -14.91 -6.53 -5.11
N ASP A 170 -15.70 -6.89 -4.08
CA ASP A 170 -17.12 -6.54 -4.05
C ASP A 170 -17.41 -5.15 -3.47
N ASN A 171 -16.42 -4.49 -2.84
CA ASN A 171 -16.64 -3.18 -2.22
C ASN A 171 -15.76 -2.06 -2.79
N ILE A 172 -14.68 -2.35 -3.51
CA ILE A 172 -13.75 -1.33 -4.00
C ILE A 172 -14.43 -0.22 -4.82
N LEU A 173 -15.44 -0.55 -5.63
CA LEU A 173 -16.17 0.43 -6.44
C LEU A 173 -17.03 1.40 -5.62
N GLN A 174 -17.31 1.09 -4.34
CA GLN A 174 -17.98 2.05 -3.44
C GLN A 174 -17.10 3.25 -3.10
N LEU A 175 -15.81 3.20 -3.42
CA LEU A 175 -14.84 4.27 -3.21
C LEU A 175 -14.68 5.17 -4.45
N THR A 176 -15.43 4.92 -5.53
CA THR A 176 -15.45 5.81 -6.71
C THR A 176 -15.88 7.22 -6.31
N GLY A 177 -15.21 8.24 -6.84
CA GLY A 177 -15.43 9.64 -6.48
C GLY A 177 -14.75 10.08 -5.18
N CYS A 178 -13.90 9.25 -4.59
CA CYS A 178 -13.15 9.61 -3.39
C CYS A 178 -11.74 10.18 -3.67
N GLY A 179 -11.34 10.35 -4.94
CA GLY A 179 -10.07 10.99 -5.33
C GLY A 179 -8.82 10.17 -5.04
N MET A 180 -8.93 8.83 -5.04
CA MET A 180 -7.78 7.95 -4.76
C MET A 180 -7.13 7.44 -6.04
N GLN A 181 -5.84 7.07 -5.94
CA GLN A 181 -5.09 6.47 -7.04
C GLN A 181 -5.26 4.95 -7.12
N GLY A 182 -5.79 4.30 -6.09
CA GLY A 182 -5.98 2.87 -6.04
C GLY A 182 -6.20 2.33 -4.63
N ALA A 183 -5.95 1.04 -4.44
CA ALA A 183 -6.18 0.34 -3.18
C ALA A 183 -4.98 -0.48 -2.72
N ALA A 184 -4.66 -0.37 -1.42
CA ALA A 184 -3.74 -1.27 -0.73
C ALA A 184 -4.54 -2.39 -0.06
N VAL A 185 -4.18 -3.64 -0.33
CA VAL A 185 -4.95 -4.81 0.09
C VAL A 185 -4.04 -5.90 0.68
N VAL A 186 -4.55 -6.61 1.66
CA VAL A 186 -3.87 -7.72 2.34
C VAL A 186 -4.64 -9.02 2.07
N SER A 187 -5.66 -9.32 2.88
CA SER A 187 -6.40 -10.58 2.83
C SER A 187 -7.14 -10.83 1.51
N ALA A 188 -7.56 -9.75 0.82
CA ALA A 188 -8.20 -9.86 -0.49
C ALA A 188 -7.28 -10.41 -1.58
N LEU A 189 -5.97 -10.51 -1.32
CA LEU A 189 -4.98 -11.16 -2.18
C LEU A 189 -4.41 -12.43 -1.53
N PHE A 190 -3.86 -12.30 -0.32
CA PHE A 190 -3.07 -13.36 0.31
C PHE A 190 -3.92 -14.47 0.94
N ALA A 191 -5.18 -14.19 1.33
CA ALA A 191 -6.09 -15.18 1.88
C ALA A 191 -6.95 -15.89 0.82
N GLN A 192 -6.65 -15.73 -0.47
CA GLN A 192 -7.40 -16.34 -1.56
C GLN A 192 -6.77 -17.66 -2.02
N ASP A 193 -7.59 -18.60 -2.47
CA ASP A 193 -7.11 -19.87 -3.05
C ASP A 193 -6.34 -19.61 -4.36
N ASP A 194 -6.78 -18.63 -5.15
CA ASP A 194 -6.11 -18.16 -6.37
C ASP A 194 -5.76 -16.67 -6.24
N PRO A 195 -4.58 -16.34 -5.67
CA PRO A 195 -4.10 -14.96 -5.51
C PRO A 195 -3.94 -14.21 -6.83
N ARG A 196 -3.59 -14.92 -7.90
CA ARG A 196 -3.41 -14.34 -9.22
C ARG A 196 -4.73 -13.87 -9.83
N GLN A 197 -5.78 -14.68 -9.73
CA GLN A 197 -7.11 -14.29 -10.21
C GLN A 197 -7.68 -13.17 -9.35
N ALA A 198 -7.53 -13.24 -8.03
CA ALA A 198 -7.96 -12.18 -7.12
C ALA A 198 -7.28 -10.83 -7.43
N ALA A 199 -5.98 -10.85 -7.70
CA ALA A 199 -5.24 -9.65 -8.09
C ALA A 199 -5.73 -9.09 -9.43
N ARG A 200 -6.03 -9.95 -10.42
CA ARG A 200 -6.56 -9.53 -11.71
C ARG A 200 -7.91 -8.83 -11.58
N ASP A 201 -8.80 -9.40 -10.79
CA ASP A 201 -10.14 -8.86 -10.57
C ASP A 201 -10.08 -7.51 -9.84
N LEU A 202 -9.26 -7.41 -8.79
CA LEU A 202 -9.05 -6.18 -8.06
C LEU A 202 -8.38 -5.10 -8.92
N ARG A 203 -7.37 -5.47 -9.72
CA ARG A 203 -6.69 -4.54 -10.63
C ARG A 203 -7.66 -3.93 -11.63
N HIS A 204 -8.49 -4.76 -12.27
CA HIS A 204 -9.49 -4.29 -13.24
C HIS A 204 -10.48 -3.31 -12.59
N LYS A 205 -10.96 -3.61 -11.38
CA LYS A 205 -11.89 -2.74 -10.66
C LYS A 205 -11.24 -1.44 -10.19
N ALA A 206 -9.98 -1.49 -9.73
CA ALA A 206 -9.23 -0.30 -9.34
C ALA A 206 -8.97 0.64 -10.53
N GLU A 207 -8.67 0.09 -11.70
CA GLU A 207 -8.52 0.88 -12.93
C GLU A 207 -9.83 1.52 -13.36
N ARG A 208 -10.93 0.78 -13.30
CA ARG A 208 -12.26 1.30 -13.59
C ARG A 208 -12.65 2.45 -12.64
N MET A 209 -12.46 2.26 -11.34
CA MET A 209 -12.72 3.28 -10.33
C MET A 209 -11.98 4.58 -10.66
N ARG A 210 -10.69 4.48 -10.99
CA ARG A 210 -9.85 5.63 -11.33
C ARG A 210 -10.29 6.35 -12.61
N GLN A 211 -10.68 5.59 -13.66
CA GLN A 211 -11.18 6.16 -14.90
C GLN A 211 -12.51 6.93 -14.71
N GLU A 212 -13.37 6.43 -13.85
CA GLU A 212 -14.62 7.11 -13.48
C GLU A 212 -14.33 8.42 -12.72
N ASP A 213 -13.32 8.45 -11.83
CA ASP A 213 -12.90 9.65 -11.11
C ASP A 213 -12.33 10.71 -12.07
N GLU A 214 -11.38 10.34 -12.95
CA GLU A 214 -10.79 11.22 -13.96
C GLU A 214 -11.86 11.80 -14.93
N SER A 215 -12.90 11.04 -15.23
CA SER A 215 -13.99 11.48 -16.10
C SER A 215 -14.92 12.50 -15.42
N ASN A 216 -15.08 12.39 -14.10
CA ASN A 216 -15.93 13.31 -13.32
C ASN A 216 -15.23 14.64 -13.04
N GLU A 217 -13.91 14.69 -12.97
CA GLU A 217 -13.12 15.91 -12.78
C GLU A 217 -13.09 16.79 -14.05
N ASN A 218 -13.29 16.20 -15.23
CA ASN A 218 -13.25 16.90 -16.52
C ASN A 218 -14.60 17.42 -17.01
N ASN A 219 -15.69 17.20 -16.26
CA ASN A 219 -17.05 17.69 -16.56
C ASN A 219 -17.49 18.77 -15.57
#